data_246bac8d4350359dbb7630f2420f56bb
#
_entry.id   246bac8d4350359dbb7630f2420f56bb
#
_cell.length_a   1.000
_cell.length_b   1.000
_cell.length_c   1.000
_cell.angle_alpha   90.00
_cell.angle_beta   90.00
_cell.angle_gamma   90.00
#
_symmetry.space_group_name_H-M   'P 1'
#
loop_
_entity.id
_entity.type
_entity.pdbx_description
1 polymer ?
#
loop_
_entity_poly.entity_id
_entity_poly.type
_entity_poly.pdbx_seq_one_letter_code
_entity_poly.pdbx_strand_id
1 'polypeptide(L)'
;MKRILTLLTVVLSAVTLNAQYYYLPSTTNGNPGGLNADSEYPVGGGLSTTWTSISSPGASTPQWSSINAIPFSFDFNGSAVTHYKVSTSGVLTFDTAAVTPPSYTKGTLPNSGIPDKSVCIWGLAGPGANDIIVKKTFGSAPNRQHWIFFASYDAYGSSCWTYWSIVLEETSNKIYVVDQRNSCTSASFSIGIQVNSSTAYTVAGSPNVSPLATTDATPADNHYYEFIPGSQPANNLVGNAITVADFLILGNAPFSMTAEYLNGGSNAVTSATANYSINGGTPVSAAVSGLNIASGTSATITHPTAWTPSSVGTYDVTFWTSNPNGSTDDVPNNDTVVKQVVVVNSVAVRAPLIEVFTSSTCGPCAPANTTFTALMGQQTAGDYNFIKYQMSWPGSGDPYYTTEAG
;
A
#
# COMPACT_ATOMS: atom_id res chain seq x y z
N MET A 1 33.08 59.04 -30.42
CA MET A 1 32.72 57.65 -30.31
C MET A 1 32.06 57.43 -28.96
N LYS A 2 30.71 57.42 -28.94
CA LYS A 2 29.93 57.16 -27.72
C LYS A 2 29.66 55.67 -27.60
N ARG A 3 30.16 55.02 -26.55
CA ARG A 3 29.86 53.64 -26.25
C ARG A 3 28.53 53.58 -25.52
N ILE A 4 27.50 52.99 -26.14
CA ILE A 4 26.20 52.71 -25.53
C ILE A 4 26.40 51.39 -24.76
N LEU A 5 26.29 51.48 -23.44
CA LEU A 5 26.28 50.32 -22.52
C LEU A 5 24.83 49.82 -22.41
N THR A 6 24.51 48.75 -23.11
CA THR A 6 23.19 48.12 -23.02
C THR A 6 23.15 47.28 -21.76
N LEU A 7 22.40 47.72 -20.75
CA LEU A 7 22.17 46.97 -19.51
C LEU A 7 21.10 45.89 -19.79
N LEU A 8 21.49 44.64 -19.88
CA LEU A 8 20.59 43.51 -20.02
C LEU A 8 20.00 43.20 -18.64
N THR A 9 18.79 43.67 -18.36
CA THR A 9 18.07 43.33 -17.15
C THR A 9 17.47 41.92 -17.33
N VAL A 10 18.09 40.92 -16.75
CA VAL A 10 17.46 39.59 -16.63
C VAL A 10 16.35 39.72 -15.59
N VAL A 11 15.12 39.76 -16.01
CA VAL A 11 13.95 39.62 -15.13
C VAL A 11 13.88 38.13 -14.77
N LEU A 12 14.39 37.78 -13.61
CA LEU A 12 14.16 36.48 -12.98
C LEU A 12 12.70 36.51 -12.52
N SER A 13 11.78 36.01 -13.35
CA SER A 13 10.43 35.70 -12.91
C SER A 13 10.55 34.58 -11.87
N ALA A 14 10.47 34.92 -10.59
CA ALA A 14 10.21 33.97 -9.55
C ALA A 14 8.85 33.33 -9.86
N VAL A 15 8.85 32.16 -10.50
CA VAL A 15 7.69 31.30 -10.53
C VAL A 15 7.45 30.93 -9.07
N THR A 16 6.49 31.56 -8.44
CA THR A 16 5.95 31.06 -7.17
C THR A 16 5.32 29.72 -7.52
N LEU A 17 6.09 28.64 -7.37
CA LEU A 17 5.55 27.30 -7.31
C LEU A 17 4.58 27.33 -6.12
N ASN A 18 3.28 27.46 -6.41
CA ASN A 18 2.28 27.15 -5.42
C ASN A 18 2.46 25.68 -5.11
N ALA A 19 3.16 25.42 -4.02
CA ALA A 19 3.34 24.06 -3.56
C ALA A 19 1.93 23.52 -3.27
N GLN A 20 1.58 22.51 -4.01
CA GLN A 20 0.32 21.77 -3.92
C GLN A 20 0.66 20.35 -3.55
N TYR A 21 -0.34 19.60 -3.16
CA TYR A 21 -0.27 18.16 -3.11
C TYR A 21 -1.41 17.56 -3.94
N TYR A 22 -1.16 16.41 -4.50
CA TYR A 22 -2.21 15.49 -4.92
C TYR A 22 -1.89 14.14 -4.34
N TYR A 23 -2.86 13.23 -4.29
CA TYR A 23 -2.59 11.88 -3.82
C TYR A 23 -2.93 10.85 -4.87
N LEU A 24 -2.22 9.71 -4.80
CA LEU A 24 -2.55 8.48 -5.50
C LEU A 24 -2.73 7.36 -4.47
N PRO A 25 -3.78 6.53 -4.60
CA PRO A 25 -3.86 5.29 -3.82
C PRO A 25 -2.80 4.30 -4.32
N SER A 26 -2.34 3.42 -3.45
CA SER A 26 -1.49 2.29 -3.86
C SER A 26 -2.22 1.43 -4.90
N THR A 27 -1.51 1.01 -5.91
CA THR A 27 -2.03 0.14 -6.98
C THR A 27 -1.76 -1.34 -6.68
N THR A 28 -0.82 -1.62 -5.81
CA THR A 28 -0.47 -2.96 -5.31
C THR A 28 -0.42 -2.94 -3.80
N ASN A 29 -0.65 -4.10 -3.19
CA ASN A 29 -0.47 -4.27 -1.76
C ASN A 29 1.01 -4.22 -1.39
N GLY A 30 1.30 -3.78 -0.18
CA GLY A 30 2.64 -3.71 0.35
C GLY A 30 3.00 -2.34 0.91
N ASN A 31 4.21 -2.23 1.43
CA ASN A 31 4.75 -0.97 1.91
C ASN A 31 5.35 -0.14 0.76
N PRO A 32 5.28 1.19 0.80
CA PRO A 32 5.85 2.04 -0.24
C PRO A 32 7.33 1.73 -0.46
N GLY A 33 7.68 1.45 -1.73
CA GLY A 33 9.05 1.11 -2.15
C GLY A 33 9.63 -0.19 -1.58
N GLY A 34 8.86 -0.96 -0.81
CA GLY A 34 9.31 -2.23 -0.22
C GLY A 34 10.46 -2.11 0.80
N LEU A 35 10.80 -0.90 1.28
CA LEU A 35 11.94 -0.68 2.17
C LEU A 35 11.68 -1.17 3.61
N ASN A 36 10.45 -1.07 4.09
CA ASN A 36 10.07 -1.60 5.39
C ASN A 36 9.54 -3.02 5.24
N ALA A 37 10.33 -4.00 5.67
CA ALA A 37 9.97 -5.41 5.72
C ALA A 37 9.82 -5.92 7.18
N ASP A 38 9.82 -5.03 8.15
CA ASP A 38 9.63 -5.40 9.57
C ASP A 38 8.19 -5.92 9.79
N SER A 39 8.07 -6.85 10.73
CA SER A 39 6.77 -7.28 11.23
C SER A 39 6.02 -6.13 11.90
N GLU A 40 4.71 -6.13 11.83
CA GLU A 40 3.83 -5.05 12.31
C GLU A 40 3.44 -5.18 13.78
N TYR A 41 4.28 -5.81 14.59
CA TYR A 41 4.15 -5.88 16.05
C TYR A 41 5.28 -5.11 16.75
N PRO A 42 5.20 -3.79 16.90
CA PRO A 42 6.24 -3.02 17.57
C PRO A 42 6.37 -3.29 19.06
N VAL A 43 5.32 -3.80 19.69
CA VAL A 43 5.29 -4.03 21.15
C VAL A 43 4.88 -5.46 21.45
N GLY A 44 5.71 -6.17 22.23
CA GLY A 44 5.36 -7.47 22.81
C GLY A 44 5.35 -8.67 21.87
N GLY A 45 5.48 -8.49 20.58
CA GLY A 45 5.33 -9.54 19.57
C GLY A 45 6.55 -9.85 18.73
N GLY A 46 7.72 -9.34 19.05
CA GLY A 46 8.96 -9.65 18.31
C GLY A 46 9.34 -8.61 17.27
N LEU A 47 8.87 -7.39 17.40
CA LEU A 47 9.47 -6.30 16.65
C LEU A 47 10.94 -6.20 16.96
N SER A 48 11.64 -5.95 15.90
CA SER A 48 13.03 -5.60 15.94
C SER A 48 13.21 -4.50 17.00
N THR A 49 14.14 -4.70 17.91
CA THR A 49 14.53 -3.76 18.98
C THR A 49 15.03 -2.42 18.44
N THR A 50 14.91 -2.16 17.13
CA THR A 50 15.43 -0.99 16.41
C THR A 50 14.42 0.14 16.24
N TRP A 51 13.14 -0.08 16.58
CA TRP A 51 12.15 1.00 16.61
C TRP A 51 12.30 1.82 17.89
N THR A 52 12.18 3.13 17.78
CA THR A 52 12.32 4.06 18.91
C THR A 52 10.95 4.61 19.28
N SER A 53 10.54 4.43 20.54
CA SER A 53 9.31 5.01 21.07
C SER A 53 9.39 6.54 21.12
N ILE A 54 8.31 7.21 20.74
CA ILE A 54 8.16 8.67 20.78
C ILE A 54 6.92 9.13 21.57
N SER A 55 6.10 8.20 22.04
CA SER A 55 4.96 8.48 22.91
C SER A 55 4.92 7.48 24.07
N SER A 56 4.23 7.85 25.15
CA SER A 56 3.90 6.91 26.22
C SER A 56 2.57 6.23 25.88
N PRO A 57 2.39 4.93 26.19
CA PRO A 57 1.12 4.24 26.03
C PRO A 57 0.05 4.75 27.02
N GLY A 58 -1.22 4.44 26.76
CA GLY A 58 -2.33 4.67 27.68
C GLY A 58 -2.82 6.12 27.77
N ALA A 59 -2.75 6.89 26.69
CA ALA A 59 -3.23 8.27 26.66
C ALA A 59 -4.78 8.33 26.52
N SER A 60 -5.49 8.56 27.61
CA SER A 60 -6.95 8.73 27.64
C SER A 60 -7.43 10.09 27.09
N THR A 61 -6.54 11.07 27.00
CA THR A 61 -6.76 12.39 26.41
C THR A 61 -5.71 12.67 25.36
N PRO A 62 -6.02 13.48 24.32
CA PRO A 62 -5.05 13.80 23.27
C PRO A 62 -3.78 14.44 23.87
N GLN A 63 -2.63 13.97 23.43
CA GLN A 63 -1.32 14.45 23.87
C GLN A 63 -0.39 14.60 22.67
N TRP A 64 0.54 15.57 22.75
CA TRP A 64 1.67 15.69 21.85
C TRP A 64 2.85 14.84 22.33
N SER A 65 3.56 14.23 21.40
CA SER A 65 4.92 13.73 21.65
C SER A 65 5.89 14.88 21.93
N SER A 66 7.10 14.57 22.39
CA SER A 66 8.24 15.47 22.25
C SER A 66 8.49 15.85 20.79
N ILE A 67 9.25 16.93 20.57
CA ILE A 67 9.72 17.31 19.23
C ILE A 67 10.76 16.29 18.76
N ASN A 68 10.59 15.82 17.54
CA ASN A 68 11.45 14.83 16.89
C ASN A 68 12.12 15.44 15.67
N ALA A 69 13.39 15.16 15.46
CA ALA A 69 14.11 15.57 14.24
C ALA A 69 13.77 14.66 13.07
N ILE A 70 13.68 15.24 11.85
CA ILE A 70 13.67 14.51 10.59
C ILE A 70 15.11 14.16 10.25
N PRO A 71 15.44 12.88 9.93
CA PRO A 71 16.84 12.44 9.77
C PRO A 71 17.49 12.81 8.43
N PHE A 72 16.82 13.63 7.62
CA PHE A 72 17.27 14.10 6.30
C PHE A 72 16.61 15.43 5.94
N SER A 73 17.08 16.06 4.88
CA SER A 73 16.44 17.27 4.34
C SER A 73 15.06 16.92 3.80
N PHE A 74 14.05 17.67 4.23
CA PHE A 74 12.67 17.45 3.83
C PHE A 74 11.94 18.78 3.68
N ASP A 75 11.21 18.93 2.58
CA ASP A 75 10.37 20.10 2.31
C ASP A 75 8.89 19.73 2.46
N PHE A 76 8.18 20.49 3.26
CA PHE A 76 6.73 20.43 3.34
C PHE A 76 6.14 21.64 2.62
N ASN A 77 5.33 21.39 1.60
CA ASN A 77 4.70 22.44 0.80
C ASN A 77 5.72 23.48 0.30
N GLY A 78 6.88 23.02 -0.21
CA GLY A 78 7.95 23.85 -0.74
C GLY A 78 8.74 24.65 0.30
N SER A 79 8.58 24.36 1.58
CA SER A 79 9.32 24.98 2.68
C SER A 79 10.08 23.93 3.49
N ALA A 80 11.36 24.16 3.73
CA ALA A 80 12.17 23.25 4.52
C ALA A 80 11.62 23.12 5.95
N VAL A 81 11.50 21.87 6.41
CA VAL A 81 11.13 21.50 7.78
C VAL A 81 12.15 20.49 8.33
N THR A 82 12.52 20.65 9.59
CA THR A 82 13.57 19.84 10.21
C THR A 82 13.07 19.00 11.40
N HIS A 83 11.91 19.34 11.90
CA HIS A 83 11.35 18.69 13.09
C HIS A 83 9.83 18.51 12.93
N TYR A 84 9.30 17.58 13.68
CA TYR A 84 7.87 17.32 13.81
C TYR A 84 7.49 16.91 15.22
N LYS A 85 6.23 16.91 15.54
CA LYS A 85 5.64 16.22 16.69
C LYS A 85 4.37 15.51 16.27
N VAL A 86 3.96 14.52 17.06
CA VAL A 86 2.84 13.63 16.75
C VAL A 86 1.84 13.65 17.88
N SER A 87 0.57 13.77 17.57
CA SER A 87 -0.51 13.63 18.55
C SER A 87 -1.00 12.18 18.61
N THR A 88 -1.42 11.76 19.80
CA THR A 88 -2.12 10.49 20.01
C THR A 88 -3.49 10.42 19.31
N SER A 89 -3.93 11.50 18.69
CA SER A 89 -5.12 11.54 17.82
C SER A 89 -4.84 11.25 16.34
N GLY A 90 -3.61 10.81 16.00
CA GLY A 90 -3.25 10.46 14.62
C GLY A 90 -2.81 11.64 13.76
N VAL A 91 -2.36 12.74 14.36
CA VAL A 91 -1.93 13.93 13.63
C VAL A 91 -0.45 14.18 13.85
N LEU A 92 0.32 14.20 12.77
CA LEU A 92 1.69 14.71 12.72
C LEU A 92 1.66 16.17 12.30
N THR A 93 2.41 17.04 12.98
CA THR A 93 2.58 18.43 12.53
C THR A 93 4.04 18.84 12.49
N PHE A 94 4.41 19.62 11.48
CA PHE A 94 5.71 20.30 11.38
C PHE A 94 5.69 21.67 12.07
N ASP A 95 4.50 22.14 12.49
CA ASP A 95 4.39 23.29 13.40
C ASP A 95 4.70 22.85 14.84
N THR A 96 5.97 22.88 15.21
CA THR A 96 6.42 22.47 16.53
C THR A 96 5.98 23.44 17.64
N ALA A 97 5.51 24.64 17.31
CA ALA A 97 4.98 25.61 18.25
C ALA A 97 3.51 25.33 18.65
N ALA A 98 2.77 24.50 17.91
CA ALA A 98 1.40 24.15 18.25
C ALA A 98 1.28 23.62 19.68
N VAL A 99 0.41 24.18 20.52
CA VAL A 99 0.31 23.83 21.96
C VAL A 99 -0.76 22.78 22.17
N THR A 100 -1.96 23.00 21.66
CA THR A 100 -3.11 22.13 21.90
C THR A 100 -3.10 20.97 20.91
N PRO A 101 -3.10 19.70 21.36
CA PRO A 101 -3.25 18.56 20.47
C PRO A 101 -4.69 18.50 19.92
N PRO A 102 -4.87 18.03 18.68
CA PRO A 102 -6.20 17.81 18.11
C PRO A 102 -7.02 16.81 18.93
N SER A 103 -8.33 17.03 19.02
CA SER A 103 -9.23 16.12 19.71
C SER A 103 -9.23 14.73 19.05
N TYR A 104 -9.69 13.70 19.76
CA TYR A 104 -9.90 12.38 19.16
C TYR A 104 -11.06 12.36 18.15
N THR A 105 -12.04 13.27 18.34
CA THR A 105 -13.18 13.36 17.41
C THR A 105 -12.73 13.98 16.09
N LYS A 106 -12.75 13.16 15.04
CA LYS A 106 -12.41 13.58 13.68
C LYS A 106 -13.43 14.53 13.07
N GLY A 107 -13.04 15.24 12.04
CA GLY A 107 -13.87 16.14 11.26
C GLY A 107 -13.31 16.33 9.85
N THR A 108 -13.93 17.19 9.07
CA THR A 108 -13.44 17.54 7.74
C THR A 108 -12.17 18.38 7.82
N LEU A 109 -11.28 18.22 6.86
CA LEU A 109 -10.12 19.08 6.63
C LEU A 109 -10.43 20.08 5.49
N PRO A 110 -9.93 21.33 5.54
CA PRO A 110 -9.16 21.91 6.63
C PRO A 110 -10.03 22.14 7.87
N ASN A 111 -9.41 22.10 9.04
CA ASN A 111 -10.06 22.22 10.33
C ASN A 111 -9.24 23.12 11.26
N SER A 112 -9.87 24.05 11.94
CA SER A 112 -9.19 24.97 12.87
C SER A 112 -8.62 24.28 14.12
N GLY A 113 -9.09 23.08 14.46
CA GLY A 113 -8.54 22.25 15.53
C GLY A 113 -7.30 21.46 15.15
N ILE A 114 -6.90 21.51 13.88
CA ILE A 114 -5.68 20.89 13.35
C ILE A 114 -4.66 21.99 13.12
N PRO A 115 -3.42 21.88 13.63
CA PRO A 115 -2.36 22.84 13.32
C PRO A 115 -2.06 22.93 11.83
N ASP A 116 -1.53 24.06 11.40
CA ASP A 116 -0.96 24.20 10.06
C ASP A 116 0.18 23.19 9.87
N LYS A 117 0.49 22.89 8.63
CA LYS A 117 1.57 21.95 8.23
C LYS A 117 1.40 20.57 8.85
N SER A 118 0.20 19.98 8.75
CA SER A 118 -0.12 18.70 9.37
C SER A 118 -0.42 17.60 8.37
N VAL A 119 -0.09 16.36 8.75
CA VAL A 119 -0.49 15.11 8.08
C VAL A 119 -1.42 14.35 9.03
N CYS A 120 -2.56 13.91 8.54
CA CYS A 120 -3.65 13.44 9.37
C CYS A 120 -4.04 11.98 9.04
N ILE A 121 -4.10 11.18 10.09
CA ILE A 121 -4.89 9.94 10.23
C ILE A 121 -5.85 10.23 11.40
N TRP A 122 -6.57 11.35 11.29
CA TRP A 122 -7.30 11.89 12.43
C TRP A 122 -8.52 11.07 12.78
N GLY A 123 -8.64 10.73 14.05
CA GLY A 123 -9.65 9.82 14.60
C GLY A 123 -9.05 8.58 15.28
N LEU A 124 -7.73 8.49 15.35
CA LEU A 124 -7.04 7.52 16.20
C LEU A 124 -7.18 7.92 17.68
N ALA A 125 -7.17 6.93 18.56
CA ALA A 125 -7.12 7.11 20.01
C ALA A 125 -6.27 6.01 20.64
N GLY A 126 -5.41 6.37 21.58
CA GLY A 126 -4.45 5.46 22.20
C GLY A 126 -4.66 5.29 23.71
N PRO A 127 -5.84 4.81 24.19
CA PRO A 127 -6.08 4.63 25.63
C PRO A 127 -5.50 3.33 26.19
N GLY A 128 -5.12 2.39 25.33
CA GLY A 128 -4.65 1.05 25.70
C GLY A 128 -3.19 1.02 26.15
N ALA A 129 -2.84 0.03 26.96
CA ALA A 129 -1.48 -0.16 27.47
C ALA A 129 -0.47 -0.58 26.36
N ASN A 130 -0.98 -1.07 25.23
CA ASN A 130 -0.17 -1.49 24.08
C ASN A 130 -0.12 -0.42 22.98
N ASP A 131 -0.85 0.69 23.14
CA ASP A 131 -0.95 1.73 22.13
C ASP A 131 0.30 2.61 22.20
N ILE A 132 1.13 2.50 21.19
CA ILE A 132 2.42 3.19 21.17
C ILE A 132 2.66 3.83 19.81
N ILE A 133 3.34 4.98 19.82
CA ILE A 133 3.87 5.57 18.58
C ILE A 133 5.38 5.37 18.59
N VAL A 134 5.87 4.75 17.54
CA VAL A 134 7.29 4.45 17.35
C VAL A 134 7.78 5.01 16.02
N LYS A 135 9.11 5.21 15.90
CA LYS A 135 9.73 5.66 14.65
C LYS A 135 10.93 4.81 14.28
N LYS A 136 11.19 4.70 12.98
CA LYS A 136 12.38 4.07 12.40
C LYS A 136 12.67 4.64 11.03
N THR A 137 13.93 4.63 10.62
CA THR A 137 14.33 5.04 9.26
C THR A 137 14.87 3.83 8.53
N PHE A 138 14.36 3.63 7.31
CA PHE A 138 14.75 2.55 6.40
C PHE A 138 15.45 3.11 5.16
N GLY A 139 16.21 2.26 4.49
CA GLY A 139 16.93 2.62 3.27
C GLY A 139 18.27 3.33 3.54
N SER A 140 18.89 3.79 2.48
CA SER A 140 20.15 4.51 2.48
C SER A 140 20.04 5.82 1.71
N ALA A 141 20.76 6.85 2.14
CA ALA A 141 20.77 8.13 1.43
C ALA A 141 21.16 7.92 -0.04
N PRO A 142 20.52 8.60 -0.99
CA PRO A 142 19.50 9.65 -0.83
C PRO A 142 18.04 9.15 -0.88
N ASN A 143 17.79 7.85 -0.62
CA ASN A 143 16.49 7.20 -0.78
C ASN A 143 16.02 6.59 0.55
N ARG A 144 16.03 7.39 1.62
CA ARG A 144 15.57 6.96 2.93
C ARG A 144 14.09 7.25 3.12
N GLN A 145 13.42 6.40 3.91
CA GLN A 145 12.06 6.62 4.41
C GLN A 145 12.08 6.68 5.93
N HIS A 146 11.49 7.72 6.50
CA HIS A 146 11.30 7.90 7.94
C HIS A 146 9.86 7.56 8.29
N TRP A 147 9.69 6.47 9.00
CA TRP A 147 8.41 5.90 9.40
C TRP A 147 8.02 6.33 10.79
N ILE A 148 6.79 6.79 10.96
CA ILE A 148 6.14 7.12 12.23
C ILE A 148 4.92 6.21 12.33
N PHE A 149 4.98 5.23 13.20
CA PHE A 149 4.06 4.11 13.27
C PHE A 149 3.18 4.19 14.51
N PHE A 150 1.88 4.22 14.33
CA PHE A 150 0.83 4.16 15.36
C PHE A 150 0.39 2.70 15.51
N ALA A 151 0.89 2.02 16.53
CA ALA A 151 0.65 0.62 16.77
C ALA A 151 -0.51 0.43 17.76
N SER A 152 -1.49 -0.41 17.39
CA SER A 152 -2.63 -0.82 18.23
C SER A 152 -3.64 0.29 18.54
N TYR A 153 -3.59 1.44 17.87
CA TYR A 153 -4.49 2.55 18.15
C TYR A 153 -5.92 2.23 17.76
N ASP A 154 -6.87 2.49 18.67
CA ASP A 154 -8.29 2.34 18.38
C ASP A 154 -8.79 3.42 17.42
N ALA A 155 -9.80 3.09 16.62
CA ALA A 155 -10.64 4.12 16.01
C ALA A 155 -11.51 4.74 17.12
N TYR A 156 -11.43 6.07 17.30
CA TYR A 156 -12.09 6.76 18.41
C TYR A 156 -13.59 6.47 18.47
N GLY A 157 -14.05 6.12 19.66
CA GLY A 157 -15.46 5.76 19.91
C GLY A 157 -15.80 4.30 19.59
N SER A 158 -14.81 3.48 19.27
CA SER A 158 -14.96 2.04 19.03
C SER A 158 -13.91 1.24 19.80
N SER A 159 -14.00 -0.09 19.75
CA SER A 159 -12.95 -1.02 20.19
C SER A 159 -12.16 -1.62 19.02
N CYS A 160 -12.18 -0.96 17.87
CA CYS A 160 -11.46 -1.37 16.67
C CYS A 160 -10.00 -0.91 16.75
N TRP A 161 -9.10 -1.81 17.10
CA TRP A 161 -7.68 -1.51 17.01
C TRP A 161 -7.21 -1.50 15.56
N THR A 162 -6.33 -0.58 15.26
CA THR A 162 -5.76 -0.38 13.92
C THR A 162 -4.27 -0.06 14.01
N TYR A 163 -3.57 -0.25 12.90
CA TYR A 163 -2.15 0.05 12.76
C TYR A 163 -1.96 0.92 11.53
N TRP A 164 -1.35 2.07 11.72
CA TRP A 164 -1.15 3.06 10.67
C TRP A 164 0.24 3.66 10.74
N SER A 165 0.75 4.10 9.61
CA SER A 165 1.99 4.87 9.58
C SER A 165 1.88 6.13 8.75
N ILE A 166 2.63 7.17 9.17
CA ILE A 166 2.99 8.30 8.33
C ILE A 166 4.45 8.12 7.95
N VAL A 167 4.76 8.24 6.65
CA VAL A 167 6.10 8.04 6.12
C VAL A 167 6.54 9.28 5.38
N LEU A 168 7.74 9.78 5.69
CA LEU A 168 8.40 10.88 5.00
C LEU A 168 9.52 10.30 4.13
N GLU A 169 9.55 10.63 2.83
CA GLU A 169 10.54 10.12 1.89
C GLU A 169 11.56 11.17 1.52
N GLU A 170 12.84 10.82 1.66
CA GLU A 170 13.98 11.68 1.30
C GLU A 170 13.99 12.00 -0.19
N THR A 171 14.48 13.16 -0.57
CA THR A 171 14.65 13.65 -1.96
C THR A 171 13.36 13.95 -2.68
N SER A 172 12.41 13.03 -2.71
CA SER A 172 11.11 13.21 -3.37
C SER A 172 10.17 14.12 -2.60
N ASN A 173 10.39 14.27 -1.29
CA ASN A 173 9.50 14.96 -0.34
C ASN A 173 8.06 14.39 -0.35
N LYS A 174 7.88 13.17 -0.79
CA LYS A 174 6.59 12.47 -0.74
C LYS A 174 6.24 12.11 0.69
N ILE A 175 4.94 12.08 0.95
CA ILE A 175 4.39 11.64 2.23
C ILE A 175 3.46 10.47 1.96
N TYR A 176 3.62 9.38 2.70
CA TYR A 176 2.70 8.27 2.62
C TYR A 176 1.91 8.14 3.91
N VAL A 177 0.63 7.84 3.78
CA VAL A 177 -0.21 7.35 4.87
C VAL A 177 -0.47 5.88 4.58
N VAL A 178 0.06 5.01 5.43
CA VAL A 178 0.04 3.55 5.24
C VAL A 178 -0.96 2.94 6.20
N ASP A 179 -1.92 2.22 5.65
CA ASP A 179 -2.88 1.34 6.34
C ASP A 179 -2.26 -0.05 6.44
N GLN A 180 -1.98 -0.50 7.66
CA GLN A 180 -1.21 -1.72 7.88
C GLN A 180 -2.04 -2.84 8.49
N ARG A 181 -2.92 -2.54 9.45
CA ARG A 181 -3.78 -3.56 10.09
C ARG A 181 -5.07 -2.97 10.59
N ASN A 182 -6.12 -3.79 10.57
CA ASN A 182 -7.43 -3.39 11.06
C ASN A 182 -8.21 -4.58 11.61
N SER A 183 -8.79 -4.41 12.79
CA SER A 183 -9.58 -5.45 13.47
C SER A 183 -11.06 -5.45 13.11
N CYS A 184 -11.57 -4.41 12.44
CA CYS A 184 -12.97 -4.34 12.09
C CYS A 184 -13.28 -3.34 10.96
N THR A 185 -14.39 -3.59 10.27
CA THR A 185 -14.82 -2.81 9.10
C THR A 185 -15.50 -1.47 9.44
N SER A 186 -15.81 -1.21 10.71
CA SER A 186 -16.50 0.02 11.13
C SER A 186 -15.55 1.18 11.46
N ALA A 187 -14.23 0.94 11.49
CA ALA A 187 -13.24 1.99 11.66
C ALA A 187 -13.28 2.97 10.50
N SER A 188 -13.10 4.25 10.79
CA SER A 188 -12.94 5.25 9.73
C SER A 188 -12.20 6.49 10.24
N PHE A 189 -11.45 7.15 9.33
CA PHE A 189 -10.51 8.22 9.67
C PHE A 189 -10.62 9.39 8.71
N SER A 190 -10.20 10.56 9.18
CA SER A 190 -9.97 11.73 8.33
C SER A 190 -8.51 11.68 7.86
N ILE A 191 -8.31 11.37 6.58
CA ILE A 191 -6.97 11.22 5.99
C ILE A 191 -6.69 12.35 5.02
N GLY A 192 -5.54 13.01 5.21
CA GLY A 192 -5.13 14.11 4.34
C GLY A 192 -3.95 14.91 4.88
N ILE A 193 -3.58 15.92 4.10
CA ILE A 193 -2.58 16.92 4.47
C ILE A 193 -3.28 18.27 4.63
N GLN A 194 -3.13 18.91 5.78
CA GLN A 194 -3.53 20.28 6.01
C GLN A 194 -2.32 21.20 5.90
N VAL A 195 -2.28 22.04 4.89
CA VAL A 195 -1.23 23.04 4.70
C VAL A 195 -1.41 24.20 5.67
N ASN A 196 -2.64 24.70 5.76
CA ASN A 196 -3.06 25.77 6.67
C ASN A 196 -4.56 25.69 6.93
N SER A 197 -5.09 26.61 7.71
CA SER A 197 -6.51 26.66 8.12
C SER A 197 -7.52 26.80 6.96
N SER A 198 -7.07 27.06 5.73
CA SER A 198 -7.94 27.21 4.54
C SER A 198 -7.60 26.25 3.41
N THR A 199 -6.50 25.49 3.51
CA THR A 199 -6.01 24.62 2.44
C THR A 199 -5.68 23.23 2.97
N ALA A 200 -6.34 22.22 2.45
CA ALA A 200 -6.05 20.82 2.70
C ALA A 200 -6.22 19.98 1.43
N TYR A 201 -5.52 18.87 1.37
CA TYR A 201 -5.61 17.84 0.34
C TYR A 201 -6.01 16.53 1.01
N THR A 202 -7.20 16.04 0.70
CA THR A 202 -7.79 14.89 1.41
C THR A 202 -7.99 13.70 0.49
N VAL A 203 -7.87 12.51 1.04
CA VAL A 203 -8.24 11.27 0.36
C VAL A 203 -9.75 11.23 0.13
N ALA A 204 -10.17 10.67 -1.01
CA ALA A 204 -11.59 10.45 -1.31
C ALA A 204 -12.27 9.66 -0.17
N GLY A 205 -13.45 10.11 0.24
CA GLY A 205 -14.17 9.55 1.37
C GLY A 205 -13.84 10.19 2.73
N SER A 206 -12.75 10.97 2.85
CA SER A 206 -12.48 11.72 4.09
C SER A 206 -13.66 12.66 4.43
N PRO A 207 -14.09 12.74 5.70
CA PRO A 207 -13.47 12.26 6.93
C PRO A 207 -13.80 10.80 7.32
N ASN A 208 -14.35 9.98 6.43
CA ASN A 208 -14.80 8.63 6.71
C ASN A 208 -14.10 7.58 5.83
N VAL A 209 -12.78 7.68 5.71
CA VAL A 209 -11.96 6.69 5.00
C VAL A 209 -11.86 5.43 5.84
N SER A 210 -12.36 4.30 5.33
CA SER A 210 -12.26 3.01 5.98
C SER A 210 -10.90 2.35 5.71
N PRO A 211 -10.30 1.65 6.68
CA PRO A 211 -9.14 0.80 6.44
C PRO A 211 -9.44 -0.28 5.40
N LEU A 212 -8.43 -0.66 4.63
CA LEU A 212 -8.47 -1.74 3.64
C LEU A 212 -7.66 -2.96 4.09
N ALA A 213 -6.59 -2.75 4.87
CA ALA A 213 -5.77 -3.82 5.42
C ALA A 213 -6.57 -4.72 6.37
N THR A 214 -6.16 -5.97 6.48
CA THR A 214 -6.79 -6.99 7.33
C THR A 214 -6.13 -7.07 8.70
N THR A 215 -6.24 -8.21 9.38
CA THR A 215 -5.52 -8.50 10.63
C THR A 215 -4.15 -9.15 10.39
N ASP A 216 -3.73 -9.34 9.14
CA ASP A 216 -2.40 -9.86 8.82
C ASP A 216 -1.32 -8.95 9.45
N ALA A 217 -0.25 -9.55 9.90
CA ALA A 217 0.87 -8.87 10.56
C ALA A 217 2.08 -8.70 9.65
N THR A 218 1.90 -8.99 8.36
CA THR A 218 2.92 -8.84 7.33
C THR A 218 2.56 -7.70 6.38
N PRO A 219 3.53 -7.09 5.72
CA PRO A 219 3.24 -6.02 4.76
C PRO A 219 2.47 -6.45 3.51
N ALA A 220 2.11 -7.74 3.38
CA ALA A 220 1.55 -8.29 2.14
C ALA A 220 0.15 -7.77 1.78
N ASP A 221 -0.61 -7.26 2.75
CA ASP A 221 -1.94 -6.71 2.52
C ASP A 221 -2.04 -5.20 2.81
N ASN A 222 -0.90 -4.53 3.04
CA ASN A 222 -0.87 -3.10 3.31
C ASN A 222 -1.33 -2.29 2.10
N HIS A 223 -2.02 -1.20 2.39
CA HIS A 223 -2.42 -0.19 1.43
C HIS A 223 -1.85 1.17 1.84
N TYR A 224 -1.66 2.07 0.89
CA TYR A 224 -1.20 3.42 1.23
C TYR A 224 -1.77 4.48 0.29
N TYR A 225 -1.78 5.70 0.78
CA TYR A 225 -2.04 6.91 0.04
C TYR A 225 -0.73 7.68 -0.10
N GLU A 226 -0.29 7.87 -1.32
CA GLU A 226 0.93 8.61 -1.66
C GLU A 226 0.58 10.06 -1.94
N PHE A 227 0.98 10.99 -1.08
CA PHE A 227 0.84 12.42 -1.30
C PHE A 227 2.10 12.96 -1.98
N ILE A 228 1.92 13.46 -3.17
CA ILE A 228 2.98 13.89 -4.07
C ILE A 228 3.01 15.42 -4.12
N PRO A 229 4.16 16.07 -3.84
CA PRO A 229 4.30 17.51 -3.98
C PRO A 229 4.16 17.94 -5.45
N GLY A 230 3.47 19.03 -5.69
CA GLY A 230 3.26 19.59 -7.02
C GLY A 230 1.82 19.52 -7.49
N SER A 231 1.58 20.04 -8.70
CA SER A 231 0.27 19.98 -9.33
C SER A 231 0.04 18.60 -9.92
N GLN A 232 -1.17 18.08 -9.75
CA GLN A 232 -1.55 16.83 -10.39
C GLN A 232 -1.40 16.97 -11.92
N PRO A 233 -0.73 16.02 -12.61
CA PRO A 233 -0.65 16.01 -14.06
C PRO A 233 -2.04 15.99 -14.69
N ALA A 234 -2.19 16.52 -15.89
CA ALA A 234 -3.48 16.52 -16.57
C ALA A 234 -3.84 15.12 -17.10
N ASN A 235 -2.88 14.46 -17.72
CA ASN A 235 -3.05 13.14 -18.33
C ASN A 235 -1.93 12.20 -17.82
N ASN A 236 -2.29 11.17 -17.08
CA ASN A 236 -1.34 10.21 -16.55
C ASN A 236 -2.04 8.86 -16.33
N LEU A 237 -1.61 7.81 -17.02
CA LEU A 237 -2.03 6.44 -16.78
C LEU A 237 -0.91 5.68 -16.07
N VAL A 238 -1.13 5.28 -14.84
CA VAL A 238 -0.18 4.51 -14.03
C VAL A 238 -0.45 3.02 -14.21
N GLY A 239 0.53 2.28 -14.71
CA GLY A 239 0.44 0.84 -14.88
C GLY A 239 0.43 0.13 -13.52
N ASN A 240 -0.56 -0.74 -13.32
CA ASN A 240 -0.71 -1.50 -12.07
C ASN A 240 -0.22 -2.94 -12.25
N ALA A 241 -0.93 -3.73 -13.05
CA ALA A 241 -0.59 -5.14 -13.26
C ALA A 241 -1.11 -5.65 -14.62
N ILE A 242 -0.41 -6.62 -15.20
CA ILE A 242 -0.96 -7.43 -16.30
C ILE A 242 -1.88 -8.47 -15.69
N THR A 243 -3.15 -8.48 -16.13
CA THR A 243 -4.22 -9.34 -15.60
C THR A 243 -4.37 -10.68 -16.34
N VAL A 244 -3.56 -10.93 -17.38
CA VAL A 244 -3.47 -12.23 -18.05
C VAL A 244 -3.04 -13.31 -17.06
N ALA A 245 -3.59 -14.51 -17.13
CA ALA A 245 -3.28 -15.61 -16.23
C ALA A 245 -1.79 -16.02 -16.30
N ASP A 246 -1.24 -16.52 -15.18
CA ASP A 246 0.18 -16.95 -15.07
C ASP A 246 0.46 -18.17 -15.96
N PHE A 247 -0.54 -19.05 -16.13
CA PHE A 247 -0.47 -20.26 -16.94
C PHE A 247 -1.54 -20.21 -18.03
N LEU A 248 -1.11 -20.40 -19.28
CA LEU A 248 -1.98 -20.43 -20.46
C LEU A 248 -1.87 -21.78 -21.16
N ILE A 249 -2.99 -22.34 -21.59
CA ILE A 249 -3.01 -23.61 -22.34
C ILE A 249 -2.93 -23.27 -23.82
N LEU A 250 -1.90 -23.72 -24.52
CA LEU A 250 -1.65 -23.40 -25.94
C LEU A 250 -2.86 -23.64 -26.84
N GLY A 251 -3.60 -24.72 -26.60
CA GLY A 251 -4.82 -25.05 -27.35
C GLY A 251 -5.99 -24.05 -27.18
N ASN A 252 -5.91 -23.15 -26.19
CA ASN A 252 -6.93 -22.14 -25.90
C ASN A 252 -6.60 -20.77 -26.53
N ALA A 253 -5.51 -20.67 -27.29
CA ALA A 253 -5.15 -19.41 -27.96
C ALA A 253 -6.21 -19.03 -28.99
N PRO A 254 -6.41 -17.72 -29.29
CA PRO A 254 -5.65 -16.56 -28.85
C PRO A 254 -6.03 -16.09 -27.44
N PHE A 255 -5.07 -15.41 -26.74
CA PHE A 255 -5.27 -14.89 -25.41
C PHE A 255 -5.47 -13.37 -25.40
N SER A 256 -6.50 -12.91 -24.71
CA SER A 256 -6.74 -11.48 -24.54
C SER A 256 -5.63 -10.86 -23.69
N MET A 257 -5.03 -9.79 -24.21
CA MET A 257 -3.97 -9.04 -23.52
C MET A 257 -4.60 -7.91 -22.73
N THR A 258 -4.52 -7.99 -21.39
CA THR A 258 -5.19 -7.08 -20.46
C THR A 258 -4.27 -6.63 -19.36
N ALA A 259 -4.38 -5.36 -18.98
CA ALA A 259 -3.67 -4.81 -17.83
C ALA A 259 -4.55 -3.79 -17.10
N GLU A 260 -4.34 -3.68 -15.80
CA GLU A 260 -5.00 -2.71 -14.94
C GLU A 260 -4.19 -1.42 -14.88
N TYR A 261 -4.89 -0.29 -14.99
CA TYR A 261 -4.32 1.05 -14.94
C TYR A 261 -5.09 1.94 -13.98
N LEU A 262 -4.36 2.72 -13.19
CA LEU A 262 -4.88 3.81 -12.41
C LEU A 262 -4.79 5.11 -13.22
N ASN A 263 -5.84 5.91 -13.25
CA ASN A 263 -5.77 7.28 -13.75
C ASN A 263 -5.17 8.19 -12.67
N GLY A 264 -3.88 8.45 -12.76
CA GLY A 264 -3.15 9.40 -11.90
C GLY A 264 -3.29 10.86 -12.33
N GLY A 265 -3.93 11.11 -13.48
CA GLY A 265 -4.20 12.45 -14.01
C GLY A 265 -5.44 13.10 -13.44
N SER A 266 -5.57 14.41 -13.60
CA SER A 266 -6.76 15.17 -13.21
C SER A 266 -7.91 15.05 -14.21
N ASN A 267 -7.61 14.78 -15.49
CA ASN A 267 -8.61 14.54 -16.53
C ASN A 267 -9.10 13.09 -16.49
N ALA A 268 -10.41 12.87 -16.69
CA ALA A 268 -10.91 11.54 -16.95
C ALA A 268 -10.31 10.99 -18.27
N VAL A 269 -9.87 9.74 -18.27
CA VAL A 269 -9.31 9.11 -19.48
C VAL A 269 -10.42 8.40 -20.23
N THR A 270 -10.64 8.82 -21.48
CA THR A 270 -11.67 8.27 -22.38
C THR A 270 -11.08 7.44 -23.51
N SER A 271 -9.79 7.61 -23.81
CA SER A 271 -9.07 6.86 -24.84
C SER A 271 -7.58 6.79 -24.52
N ALA A 272 -6.89 5.80 -25.08
CA ALA A 272 -5.44 5.66 -25.03
C ALA A 272 -4.95 4.82 -26.20
N THR A 273 -3.64 4.76 -26.42
CA THR A 273 -3.00 3.73 -27.22
C THR A 273 -2.52 2.63 -26.27
N ALA A 274 -3.05 1.43 -26.43
CA ALA A 274 -2.55 0.25 -25.71
C ALA A 274 -1.45 -0.43 -26.54
N ASN A 275 -0.41 -0.88 -25.90
CA ASN A 275 0.74 -1.53 -26.53
C ASN A 275 1.13 -2.76 -25.71
N TYR A 276 1.55 -3.83 -26.39
CA TYR A 276 2.24 -4.93 -25.72
C TYR A 276 3.37 -5.48 -26.59
N SER A 277 4.36 -6.08 -25.94
CA SER A 277 5.41 -6.86 -26.60
C SER A 277 5.65 -8.16 -25.85
N ILE A 278 6.14 -9.16 -26.57
CA ILE A 278 6.50 -10.47 -26.04
C ILE A 278 7.99 -10.66 -26.18
N ASN A 279 8.68 -11.00 -25.06
CA ASN A 279 10.14 -11.21 -25.03
C ASN A 279 10.94 -10.04 -25.64
N GLY A 280 10.47 -8.80 -25.43
CA GLY A 280 11.11 -7.62 -26.02
C GLY A 280 11.02 -7.52 -27.54
N GLY A 281 10.16 -8.30 -28.18
CA GLY A 281 9.93 -8.26 -29.64
C GLY A 281 9.21 -7.00 -30.10
N THR A 282 8.83 -6.98 -31.38
CA THR A 282 8.12 -5.84 -31.99
C THR A 282 6.81 -5.56 -31.26
N PRO A 283 6.58 -4.31 -30.85
CA PRO A 283 5.34 -3.92 -30.20
C PRO A 283 4.12 -4.12 -31.09
N VAL A 284 3.03 -4.60 -30.50
CA VAL A 284 1.68 -4.58 -31.09
C VAL A 284 0.97 -3.39 -30.47
N SER A 285 0.53 -2.45 -31.30
CA SER A 285 -0.08 -1.19 -30.85
C SER A 285 -1.48 -1.03 -31.44
N ALA A 286 -2.44 -0.58 -30.63
CA ALA A 286 -3.78 -0.28 -31.07
C ALA A 286 -4.41 0.84 -30.22
N ALA A 287 -5.28 1.63 -30.87
CA ALA A 287 -6.09 2.62 -30.17
C ALA A 287 -7.22 1.93 -29.40
N VAL A 288 -7.44 2.37 -28.17
CA VAL A 288 -8.56 1.97 -27.30
C VAL A 288 -9.39 3.20 -26.99
N SER A 289 -10.69 3.11 -27.15
CA SER A 289 -11.64 4.19 -26.89
C SER A 289 -12.83 3.69 -26.06
N GLY A 290 -13.65 4.62 -25.58
CA GLY A 290 -14.79 4.28 -24.74
C GLY A 290 -14.38 3.93 -23.30
N LEU A 291 -13.14 4.24 -22.91
CA LEU A 291 -12.72 4.22 -21.52
C LEU A 291 -13.52 5.26 -20.75
N ASN A 292 -13.64 5.10 -19.47
CA ASN A 292 -14.26 6.10 -18.60
C ASN A 292 -13.60 6.01 -17.22
N ILE A 293 -12.28 6.27 -17.21
CA ILE A 293 -11.46 6.14 -16.00
C ILE A 293 -11.37 7.51 -15.33
N ALA A 294 -12.15 7.72 -14.28
CA ALA A 294 -12.11 8.96 -13.52
C ALA A 294 -10.76 9.13 -12.79
N SER A 295 -10.39 10.38 -12.49
CA SER A 295 -9.18 10.66 -11.69
C SER A 295 -9.17 9.86 -10.38
N GLY A 296 -8.03 9.24 -10.05
CA GLY A 296 -7.84 8.43 -8.85
C GLY A 296 -8.54 7.07 -8.86
N THR A 297 -9.11 6.63 -10.00
CA THR A 297 -9.73 5.30 -10.12
C THR A 297 -8.98 4.40 -11.08
N SER A 298 -9.09 3.08 -10.89
CA SER A 298 -8.48 2.07 -11.75
C SER A 298 -9.51 1.43 -12.68
N ALA A 299 -9.03 0.98 -13.85
CA ALA A 299 -9.79 0.13 -14.78
C ALA A 299 -8.87 -0.79 -15.56
N THR A 300 -9.43 -1.91 -16.03
CA THR A 300 -8.74 -2.83 -16.94
C THR A 300 -8.81 -2.31 -18.37
N ILE A 301 -7.64 -2.16 -18.99
CA ILE A 301 -7.50 -1.85 -20.41
C ILE A 301 -7.24 -3.16 -21.16
N THR A 302 -8.07 -3.45 -22.17
CA THR A 302 -7.94 -4.62 -23.03
C THR A 302 -7.38 -4.19 -24.39
N HIS A 303 -6.27 -4.83 -24.81
CA HIS A 303 -5.73 -4.62 -26.15
C HIS A 303 -6.64 -5.26 -27.20
N PRO A 304 -7.01 -4.56 -28.30
CA PRO A 304 -7.92 -5.12 -29.32
C PRO A 304 -7.37 -6.36 -30.06
N THR A 305 -6.03 -6.48 -30.14
CA THR A 305 -5.39 -7.63 -30.77
C THR A 305 -4.94 -8.61 -29.69
N ALA A 306 -5.45 -9.82 -29.74
CA ALA A 306 -5.07 -10.91 -28.85
C ALA A 306 -3.70 -11.50 -29.24
N TRP A 307 -3.03 -12.12 -28.28
CA TRP A 307 -1.77 -12.83 -28.50
C TRP A 307 -1.97 -14.30 -28.82
N THR A 308 -1.26 -14.79 -29.84
CA THR A 308 -1.27 -16.21 -30.23
C THR A 308 0.15 -16.75 -30.16
N PRO A 309 0.53 -17.41 -29.04
CA PRO A 309 1.84 -18.07 -28.93
C PRO A 309 1.96 -19.21 -29.91
N SER A 310 3.14 -19.41 -30.49
CA SER A 310 3.42 -20.50 -31.45
C SER A 310 3.87 -21.79 -30.79
N SER A 311 4.29 -21.75 -29.53
CA SER A 311 4.82 -22.91 -28.80
C SER A 311 4.62 -22.76 -27.28
N VAL A 312 4.79 -23.87 -26.57
CA VAL A 312 4.93 -23.85 -25.10
C VAL A 312 6.24 -23.19 -24.70
N GLY A 313 6.26 -22.57 -23.53
CA GLY A 313 7.45 -21.90 -23.00
C GLY A 313 7.10 -20.81 -22.00
N THR A 314 8.13 -20.14 -21.52
CA THR A 314 8.00 -18.97 -20.65
C THR A 314 8.19 -17.72 -21.49
N TYR A 315 7.32 -16.75 -21.28
CA TYR A 315 7.27 -15.51 -22.05
C TYR A 315 7.23 -14.30 -21.13
N ASP A 316 8.09 -13.33 -21.38
CA ASP A 316 8.03 -12.02 -20.72
C ASP A 316 7.07 -11.13 -21.52
N VAL A 317 5.97 -10.77 -20.90
CA VAL A 317 4.96 -9.88 -21.45
C VAL A 317 5.20 -8.49 -20.88
N THR A 318 5.40 -7.52 -21.77
CA THR A 318 5.43 -6.09 -21.42
C THR A 318 4.18 -5.45 -21.97
N PHE A 319 3.43 -4.72 -21.15
CA PHE A 319 2.25 -3.96 -21.56
C PHE A 319 2.42 -2.50 -21.09
N TRP A 320 2.11 -1.56 -21.97
CA TRP A 320 2.13 -0.13 -21.63
C TRP A 320 1.07 0.64 -22.41
N THR A 321 0.72 1.81 -21.88
CA THR A 321 -0.17 2.75 -22.54
C THR A 321 0.60 3.97 -23.04
N SER A 322 0.02 4.69 -23.97
CA SER A 322 0.50 5.98 -24.44
C SER A 322 -0.66 6.81 -24.95
N ASN A 323 -0.41 8.11 -25.10
CA ASN A 323 -1.38 9.06 -25.67
C ASN A 323 -2.77 9.04 -24.98
N PRO A 324 -2.86 9.13 -23.64
CA PRO A 324 -4.17 9.28 -22.97
C PRO A 324 -4.91 10.50 -23.52
N ASN A 325 -6.16 10.30 -23.89
CA ASN A 325 -7.02 11.32 -24.53
C ASN A 325 -6.41 11.95 -25.82
N GLY A 326 -5.51 11.24 -26.50
CA GLY A 326 -4.80 11.77 -27.68
C GLY A 326 -3.69 12.77 -27.37
N SER A 327 -3.35 12.99 -26.08
CA SER A 327 -2.29 13.85 -25.61
C SER A 327 -1.09 13.03 -25.12
N THR A 328 0.07 13.64 -24.98
CA THR A 328 1.22 13.00 -24.33
C THR A 328 0.88 12.67 -22.88
N ASP A 329 1.33 11.50 -22.40
CA ASP A 329 1.32 11.18 -20.97
C ASP A 329 2.32 12.09 -20.26
N ASP A 330 1.87 12.77 -19.20
CA ASP A 330 2.70 13.75 -18.47
C ASP A 330 3.76 13.06 -17.60
N VAL A 331 3.60 11.73 -17.32
CA VAL A 331 4.51 10.93 -16.49
C VAL A 331 4.79 9.56 -17.15
N PRO A 332 5.43 9.51 -18.31
CA PRO A 332 5.51 8.29 -19.13
C PRO A 332 6.37 7.16 -18.55
N ASN A 333 7.01 7.36 -17.40
CA ASN A 333 7.87 6.35 -16.76
C ASN A 333 7.10 5.40 -15.82
N ASN A 334 5.81 5.61 -15.61
CA ASN A 334 4.97 4.83 -14.68
C ASN A 334 3.86 4.03 -15.39
N ASP A 335 3.82 4.03 -16.72
CA ASP A 335 2.77 3.42 -17.53
C ASP A 335 3.08 2.00 -18.02
N THR A 336 4.26 1.47 -17.72
CA THR A 336 4.74 0.17 -18.19
C THR A 336 4.69 -0.89 -17.09
N VAL A 337 4.07 -2.02 -17.40
CA VAL A 337 4.02 -3.21 -16.53
C VAL A 337 4.58 -4.43 -17.23
N VAL A 338 5.25 -5.30 -16.48
CA VAL A 338 5.87 -6.53 -16.99
C VAL A 338 5.38 -7.72 -16.18
N LYS A 339 5.10 -8.82 -16.86
CA LYS A 339 4.72 -10.08 -16.24
C LYS A 339 5.28 -11.26 -17.01
N GLN A 340 5.78 -12.27 -16.28
CA GLN A 340 6.11 -13.54 -16.88
C GLN A 340 4.89 -14.46 -16.96
N VAL A 341 4.64 -15.05 -18.12
CA VAL A 341 3.53 -15.95 -18.41
C VAL A 341 4.09 -17.27 -18.93
N VAL A 342 3.56 -18.39 -18.46
CA VAL A 342 3.96 -19.73 -18.90
C VAL A 342 2.88 -20.33 -19.79
N VAL A 343 3.23 -20.65 -21.03
CA VAL A 343 2.36 -21.38 -21.96
C VAL A 343 2.67 -22.86 -21.87
N VAL A 344 1.65 -23.68 -21.63
CA VAL A 344 1.74 -25.13 -21.45
C VAL A 344 0.78 -25.85 -22.39
N ASN A 345 0.99 -27.14 -22.65
CA ASN A 345 0.03 -27.94 -23.44
C ASN A 345 -1.24 -28.27 -22.64
N SER A 346 -1.08 -28.50 -21.33
CA SER A 346 -2.20 -28.81 -20.45
C SER A 346 -1.84 -28.46 -19.01
N VAL A 347 -2.85 -28.30 -18.18
CA VAL A 347 -2.71 -28.21 -16.73
C VAL A 347 -3.32 -29.46 -16.09
N ALA A 348 -2.69 -30.01 -15.07
CA ALA A 348 -3.26 -31.06 -14.25
C ALA A 348 -3.82 -30.46 -12.96
N VAL A 349 -5.03 -30.87 -12.62
CA VAL A 349 -5.56 -30.56 -11.29
C VAL A 349 -4.76 -31.39 -10.27
N ARG A 350 -4.08 -30.71 -9.35
CA ARG A 350 -3.39 -31.38 -8.24
C ARG A 350 -4.36 -31.48 -7.08
N ALA A 351 -4.65 -32.71 -6.68
CA ALA A 351 -5.29 -32.93 -5.39
C ALA A 351 -4.24 -32.63 -4.28
N PRO A 352 -4.49 -31.67 -3.39
CA PRO A 352 -3.56 -31.38 -2.29
C PRO A 352 -3.39 -32.61 -1.39
N LEU A 353 -2.18 -32.83 -0.90
CA LEU A 353 -1.91 -33.77 0.17
C LEU A 353 -1.99 -33.03 1.50
N ILE A 354 -2.88 -33.49 2.37
CA ILE A 354 -3.04 -32.97 3.73
C ILE A 354 -2.40 -33.98 4.67
N GLU A 355 -1.42 -33.55 5.44
CA GLU A 355 -0.74 -34.37 6.43
C GLU A 355 -1.22 -33.99 7.82
N VAL A 356 -1.72 -34.96 8.57
CA VAL A 356 -2.26 -34.79 9.94
C VAL A 356 -1.41 -35.56 10.90
N PHE A 357 -0.72 -34.86 11.80
CA PHE A 357 0.04 -35.44 12.87
C PHE A 357 -0.79 -35.55 14.13
N THR A 358 -0.99 -36.72 14.69
CA THR A 358 -1.87 -36.97 15.83
C THR A 358 -1.30 -38.08 16.73
N SER A 359 -1.91 -38.28 17.92
CA SER A 359 -1.54 -39.35 18.82
C SER A 359 -2.70 -39.73 19.72
N SER A 360 -2.82 -40.99 20.09
CA SER A 360 -3.77 -41.46 21.11
C SER A 360 -3.45 -40.93 22.51
N THR A 361 -2.23 -40.45 22.75
CA THR A 361 -1.81 -39.85 24.03
C THR A 361 -2.05 -38.33 24.06
N CYS A 362 -2.55 -37.72 22.98
CA CYS A 362 -2.80 -36.31 22.84
C CYS A 362 -4.25 -35.98 23.16
N GLY A 363 -4.55 -35.43 24.34
CA GLY A 363 -5.90 -35.11 24.79
C GLY A 363 -6.67 -34.20 23.80
N PRO A 364 -6.14 -33.07 23.36
CA PRO A 364 -6.83 -32.19 22.41
C PRO A 364 -6.91 -32.75 20.97
N CYS A 365 -6.15 -33.77 20.62
CA CYS A 365 -6.17 -34.36 19.29
C CYS A 365 -7.49 -35.11 19.00
N ALA A 366 -8.13 -35.73 20.00
CA ALA A 366 -9.37 -36.47 19.81
C ALA A 366 -10.51 -35.57 19.27
N PRO A 367 -10.89 -34.45 19.92
CA PRO A 367 -11.89 -33.54 19.37
C PRO A 367 -11.46 -32.87 18.07
N ALA A 368 -10.16 -32.50 17.91
CA ALA A 368 -9.64 -31.94 16.69
C ALA A 368 -9.76 -32.90 15.50
N ASN A 369 -9.42 -34.18 15.70
CA ASN A 369 -9.59 -35.22 14.68
C ASN A 369 -11.05 -35.43 14.29
N THR A 370 -11.97 -35.36 15.24
CA THR A 370 -13.42 -35.47 14.96
C THR A 370 -13.88 -34.32 14.06
N THR A 371 -13.51 -33.09 14.42
CA THR A 371 -13.84 -31.90 13.63
C THR A 371 -13.20 -31.95 12.24
N PHE A 372 -11.93 -32.32 12.17
CA PHE A 372 -11.20 -32.46 10.90
C PHE A 372 -11.85 -33.51 9.99
N THR A 373 -12.17 -34.69 10.52
CA THR A 373 -12.82 -35.75 9.74
C THR A 373 -14.21 -35.33 9.24
N ALA A 374 -14.98 -34.60 10.04
CA ALA A 374 -16.28 -34.06 9.63
C ALA A 374 -16.12 -33.02 8.52
N LEU A 375 -15.11 -32.14 8.60
CA LEU A 375 -14.80 -31.13 7.58
C LEU A 375 -14.39 -31.81 6.26
N MET A 376 -13.49 -32.79 6.33
CA MET A 376 -13.04 -33.52 5.14
C MET A 376 -14.15 -34.35 4.50
N GLY A 377 -15.09 -34.88 5.29
CA GLY A 377 -16.28 -35.57 4.80
C GLY A 377 -17.25 -34.70 4.01
N GLN A 378 -17.13 -33.38 4.10
CA GLN A 378 -17.90 -32.42 3.30
C GLN A 378 -17.26 -32.09 1.96
N GLN A 379 -16.03 -32.52 1.73
CA GLN A 379 -15.28 -32.28 0.50
C GLN A 379 -15.59 -33.38 -0.54
N THR A 380 -15.45 -33.04 -1.81
CA THR A 380 -15.65 -34.02 -2.90
C THR A 380 -14.52 -35.04 -2.90
N ALA A 381 -14.87 -36.31 -3.02
CA ALA A 381 -13.88 -37.40 -3.12
C ALA A 381 -13.00 -37.21 -4.37
N GLY A 382 -11.69 -37.21 -4.20
CA GLY A 382 -10.71 -36.97 -5.27
C GLY A 382 -10.17 -35.54 -5.33
N ASP A 383 -10.78 -34.58 -4.65
CA ASP A 383 -10.28 -33.20 -4.59
C ASP A 383 -9.08 -33.04 -3.65
N TYR A 384 -8.81 -34.05 -2.83
CA TYR A 384 -7.69 -34.08 -1.91
C TYR A 384 -7.23 -35.52 -1.62
N ASN A 385 -5.99 -35.64 -1.14
CA ASN A 385 -5.46 -36.82 -0.47
C ASN A 385 -5.11 -36.44 0.96
N PHE A 386 -5.27 -37.36 1.91
CA PHE A 386 -4.76 -37.09 3.24
C PHE A 386 -4.10 -38.31 3.85
N ILE A 387 -3.06 -38.05 4.66
CA ILE A 387 -2.33 -39.04 5.43
C ILE A 387 -2.36 -38.64 6.89
N LYS A 388 -2.60 -39.59 7.75
CA LYS A 388 -2.60 -39.39 9.20
C LYS A 388 -1.42 -40.13 9.80
N TYR A 389 -0.52 -39.39 10.44
CA TYR A 389 0.65 -39.93 11.14
C TYR A 389 0.36 -40.05 12.62
N GLN A 390 0.62 -41.25 13.20
CA GLN A 390 0.53 -41.49 14.63
C GLN A 390 1.90 -41.20 15.26
N MET A 391 1.93 -40.19 16.13
CA MET A 391 3.16 -39.65 16.71
C MET A 391 3.41 -40.16 18.11
N SER A 392 4.67 -40.13 18.57
CA SER A 392 5.05 -40.53 19.93
C SER A 392 4.98 -39.41 20.97
N TRP A 393 4.23 -38.31 20.66
CA TRP A 393 4.07 -37.16 21.55
C TRP A 393 2.56 -36.86 21.80
N PRO A 394 2.18 -36.11 22.84
CA PRO A 394 2.99 -35.53 23.92
C PRO A 394 3.45 -36.57 24.95
N GLY A 395 2.83 -37.76 24.96
CA GLY A 395 3.23 -38.87 25.78
C GLY A 395 3.75 -40.03 24.94
N SER A 396 4.47 -40.96 25.55
CA SER A 396 4.92 -42.22 24.93
C SER A 396 3.84 -43.29 24.97
N GLY A 397 3.94 -44.29 24.09
CA GLY A 397 3.08 -45.47 24.11
C GLY A 397 1.84 -45.39 23.25
N ASP A 398 1.83 -44.58 22.21
CA ASP A 398 0.82 -44.68 21.16
C ASP A 398 0.96 -46.04 20.47
N PRO A 399 -0.11 -46.89 20.48
CA PRO A 399 0.00 -48.27 19.91
C PRO A 399 0.10 -48.28 18.38
N TYR A 400 -0.16 -47.15 17.73
CA TYR A 400 -0.11 -47.03 16.26
C TYR A 400 1.11 -46.23 15.77
N TYR A 401 1.98 -45.81 16.70
CA TYR A 401 3.21 -45.10 16.33
C TYR A 401 4.19 -46.06 15.64
N THR A 402 4.79 -45.59 14.56
CA THR A 402 5.95 -46.25 13.94
C THR A 402 7.11 -45.26 13.84
N THR A 403 8.34 -45.77 13.81
CA THR A 403 9.55 -44.94 13.70
C THR A 403 9.63 -44.16 12.38
N GLU A 404 8.94 -44.63 11.35
CA GLU A 404 8.86 -43.97 10.04
C GLU A 404 7.92 -42.77 10.05
N ALA A 405 7.06 -42.66 11.04
CA ALA A 405 6.10 -41.56 11.19
C ALA A 405 6.63 -40.41 12.07
N GLY A 406 7.74 -40.60 12.79
CA GLY A 406 8.27 -39.68 13.78
C GLY A 406 9.48 -38.86 13.39
#